data_7f32d97ce4058341b4a713340bc2898f
#
_entry.id   7f32d97ce4058341b4a713340bc2898f
#
_cell.length_a   1.000
_cell.length_b   1.000
_cell.length_c   1.000
_cell.angle_alpha   90.00
_cell.angle_beta   90.00
_cell.angle_gamma   90.00
#
_symmetry.space_group_name_H-M   'P 1'
#
loop_
_entity.id
_entity.type
_entity.pdbx_description
1 polymer ?
#
loop_
_entity_poly.entity_id
_entity_poly.type
_entity_poly.pdbx_seq_one_letter_code
_entity_poly.pdbx_strand_id
1 'polypeptide(L)'
;MRRETVLKIVGLFRKNLGKGFTILEISKLLKIGYRPAYNHIIELEEIKAITTKKIGSAKQCSMNLENVQSRHFLQEVDLVRTEELYRTHQKLKTILDEVIPKIINQIIASLHTIVLFGSHAKGTATKSSDIDLLFIVSNIKDRRVREKIERECASYQHFHNVKISPLITDIEEFKKMLKSKEMNVGKESKEYGIALYGSEQFWRLIAWQE
;
A
#
# COMPACT_ATOMS: atom_id res chain seq x y z
N MET A 1 -14.91 -18.27 7.56
CA MET A 1 -14.10 -17.06 7.90
C MET A 1 -14.94 -15.80 7.70
N ARG A 2 -15.10 -14.95 8.72
CA ARG A 2 -15.73 -13.64 8.53
C ARG A 2 -14.72 -12.72 7.86
N ARG A 3 -14.89 -12.42 6.57
CA ARG A 3 -13.95 -11.66 5.73
C ARG A 3 -13.53 -10.32 6.34
N GLU A 4 -14.46 -9.59 6.93
CA GLU A 4 -14.19 -8.31 7.61
C GLU A 4 -13.16 -8.44 8.75
N THR A 5 -13.27 -9.46 9.60
CA THR A 5 -12.31 -9.66 10.70
C THR A 5 -10.92 -10.03 10.18
N VAL A 6 -10.86 -10.83 9.12
CA VAL A 6 -9.59 -11.16 8.45
C VAL A 6 -8.91 -9.92 7.90
N LEU A 7 -9.65 -9.05 7.21
CA LEU A 7 -9.10 -7.80 6.68
C LEU A 7 -8.64 -6.85 7.78
N LYS A 8 -9.32 -6.83 8.95
CA LYS A 8 -8.85 -6.08 10.13
C LYS A 8 -7.52 -6.64 10.66
N ILE A 9 -7.38 -7.98 10.74
CA ILE A 9 -6.13 -8.63 11.16
C ILE A 9 -5.01 -8.32 10.16
N VAL A 10 -5.26 -8.50 8.88
CA VAL A 10 -4.27 -8.18 7.83
C VAL A 10 -3.92 -6.68 7.83
N GLY A 11 -4.91 -5.80 8.02
CA GLY A 11 -4.71 -4.36 8.16
C GLY A 11 -3.81 -3.97 9.33
N LEU A 12 -3.86 -4.72 10.44
CA LEU A 12 -2.94 -4.54 11.57
C LEU A 12 -1.50 -4.89 11.17
N PHE A 13 -1.29 -6.02 10.50
CA PHE A 13 0.04 -6.41 10.00
C PHE A 13 0.54 -5.46 8.92
N ARG A 14 -0.34 -5.00 8.02
CA ARG A 14 -0.01 -4.05 6.96
C ARG A 14 0.57 -2.75 7.51
N LYS A 15 0.04 -2.23 8.61
CA LYS A 15 0.58 -1.03 9.30
C LYS A 15 1.92 -1.28 10.01
N ASN A 16 2.27 -2.55 10.23
CA ASN A 16 3.41 -2.97 11.05
C ASN A 16 4.17 -4.11 10.38
N LEU A 17 4.44 -3.97 9.07
CA LEU A 17 5.18 -5.00 8.32
C LEU A 17 6.55 -5.25 8.94
N GLY A 18 6.90 -6.52 9.07
CA GLY A 18 8.12 -6.95 9.76
C GLY A 18 7.98 -7.06 11.28
N LYS A 19 6.85 -6.61 11.88
CA LYS A 19 6.56 -6.78 13.30
C LYS A 19 5.65 -7.98 13.53
N GLY A 20 6.04 -8.85 14.45
CA GLY A 20 5.17 -9.93 14.90
C GLY A 20 4.26 -9.50 16.07
N PHE A 21 3.06 -10.06 16.12
CA PHE A 21 2.10 -9.88 17.21
C PHE A 21 1.70 -11.21 17.81
N THR A 22 1.52 -11.27 19.11
CA THR A 22 0.87 -12.42 19.75
C THR A 22 -0.64 -12.39 19.49
N ILE A 23 -1.30 -13.54 19.58
CA ILE A 23 -2.76 -13.62 19.40
C ILE A 23 -3.49 -12.75 20.44
N LEU A 24 -2.94 -12.65 21.65
CA LEU A 24 -3.49 -11.79 22.70
C LEU A 24 -3.39 -10.30 22.34
N GLU A 25 -2.26 -9.86 21.76
CA GLU A 25 -2.10 -8.48 21.28
C GLU A 25 -3.06 -8.19 20.14
N ILE A 26 -3.19 -9.09 19.16
CA ILE A 26 -4.16 -8.96 18.05
C ILE A 26 -5.59 -8.81 18.60
N SER A 27 -5.98 -9.68 19.53
CA SER A 27 -7.28 -9.64 20.20
C SER A 27 -7.56 -8.27 20.85
N LYS A 28 -6.58 -7.76 21.63
CA LYS A 28 -6.69 -6.46 22.31
C LYS A 28 -6.72 -5.28 21.33
N LEU A 29 -5.81 -5.24 20.35
CA LEU A 29 -5.69 -4.14 19.39
C LEU A 29 -6.93 -4.01 18.50
N LEU A 30 -7.52 -5.14 18.11
CA LEU A 30 -8.73 -5.17 17.27
C LEU A 30 -10.03 -5.19 18.08
N LYS A 31 -9.96 -5.22 19.41
CA LYS A 31 -11.12 -5.31 20.31
C LYS A 31 -12.05 -6.49 19.97
N ILE A 32 -11.48 -7.63 19.61
CA ILE A 32 -12.20 -8.88 19.36
C ILE A 32 -11.85 -9.90 20.46
N GLY A 33 -12.71 -10.89 20.70
CA GLY A 33 -12.42 -11.93 21.67
C GLY A 33 -11.19 -12.75 21.30
N TYR A 34 -10.48 -13.30 22.30
CA TYR A 34 -9.29 -14.13 22.07
C TYR A 34 -9.60 -15.34 21.18
N ARG A 35 -10.70 -16.07 21.45
CA ARG A 35 -11.08 -17.27 20.67
C ARG A 35 -11.38 -16.97 19.19
N PRO A 36 -12.15 -15.94 18.83
CA PRO A 36 -12.26 -15.49 17.46
C PRO A 36 -10.92 -15.13 16.82
N ALA A 37 -10.05 -14.36 17.50
CA ALA A 37 -8.72 -14.03 16.99
C ALA A 37 -7.88 -15.29 16.73
N TYR A 38 -7.85 -16.22 17.68
CA TYR A 38 -7.17 -17.51 17.54
C TYR A 38 -7.64 -18.28 16.31
N ASN A 39 -8.97 -18.45 16.15
CA ASN A 39 -9.51 -19.21 15.02
C ASN A 39 -9.11 -18.60 13.68
N HIS A 40 -9.20 -17.28 13.53
CA HIS A 40 -8.77 -16.61 12.29
C HIS A 40 -7.27 -16.69 12.04
N ILE A 41 -6.45 -16.66 13.08
CA ILE A 41 -4.99 -16.84 12.93
C ILE A 41 -4.68 -18.27 12.48
N ILE A 42 -5.34 -19.28 13.01
CA ILE A 42 -5.16 -20.68 12.56
C ILE A 42 -5.57 -20.83 11.08
N GLU A 43 -6.72 -20.30 10.68
CA GLU A 43 -7.16 -20.32 9.28
C GLU A 43 -6.15 -19.64 8.34
N LEU A 44 -5.57 -18.49 8.76
CA LEU A 44 -4.56 -17.78 8.00
C LEU A 44 -3.21 -18.51 7.99
N GLU A 45 -2.86 -19.24 9.05
CA GLU A 45 -1.67 -20.09 9.13
C GLU A 45 -1.80 -21.30 8.19
N GLU A 46 -2.96 -21.95 8.15
CA GLU A 46 -3.25 -23.10 7.27
C GLU A 46 -3.04 -22.77 5.78
N ILE A 47 -3.47 -21.59 5.35
CA ILE A 47 -3.23 -21.10 3.98
C ILE A 47 -1.87 -20.41 3.81
N LYS A 48 -1.01 -20.48 4.84
CA LYS A 48 0.34 -19.87 4.85
C LYS A 48 0.38 -18.36 4.65
N ALA A 49 -0.73 -17.67 4.87
CA ALA A 49 -0.78 -16.21 4.81
C ALA A 49 -0.10 -15.57 6.01
N ILE A 50 -0.11 -16.26 7.14
CA ILE A 50 0.61 -15.88 8.37
C ILE A 50 1.55 -17.03 8.74
N THR A 51 2.71 -16.69 9.26
CA THR A 51 3.63 -17.63 9.93
C THR A 51 3.58 -17.41 11.43
N THR A 52 3.75 -18.47 12.20
CA THR A 52 3.82 -18.40 13.64
C THR A 52 5.16 -18.90 14.18
N LYS A 53 5.69 -18.23 15.18
CA LYS A 53 6.89 -18.63 15.92
C LYS A 53 6.60 -18.66 17.41
N LYS A 54 7.02 -19.74 18.10
CA LYS A 54 6.88 -19.82 19.54
C LYS A 54 7.90 -18.91 20.24
N ILE A 55 7.43 -18.05 21.13
CA ILE A 55 8.27 -17.17 21.97
C ILE A 55 7.81 -17.37 23.43
N GLY A 56 8.61 -18.12 24.20
CA GLY A 56 8.19 -18.57 25.54
C GLY A 56 6.92 -19.41 25.47
N SER A 57 5.88 -19.01 26.21
CA SER A 57 4.56 -19.63 26.19
C SER A 57 3.61 -19.09 25.12
N ALA A 58 3.99 -18.01 24.42
CA ALA A 58 3.13 -17.37 23.41
C ALA A 58 3.52 -17.77 21.98
N LYS A 59 2.55 -17.68 21.06
CA LYS A 59 2.78 -17.73 19.62
C LYS A 59 2.82 -16.30 19.07
N GLN A 60 3.93 -15.91 18.47
CA GLN A 60 4.06 -14.68 17.69
C GLN A 60 3.69 -14.95 16.23
N CYS A 61 2.80 -14.14 15.69
CA CYS A 61 2.29 -14.22 14.33
C CYS A 61 2.94 -13.12 13.49
N SER A 62 3.34 -13.43 12.27
CA SER A 62 3.91 -12.48 11.31
C SER A 62 3.29 -12.71 9.94
N MET A 63 3.18 -11.65 9.14
CA MET A 63 2.66 -11.74 7.77
C MET A 63 3.70 -12.43 6.87
N ASN A 64 3.28 -13.41 6.08
CA ASN A 64 4.14 -14.08 5.10
C ASN A 64 3.98 -13.42 3.72
N LEU A 65 4.78 -12.42 3.43
CA LEU A 65 4.67 -11.65 2.18
C LEU A 65 5.08 -12.43 0.93
N GLU A 66 5.84 -13.53 1.05
CA GLU A 66 6.19 -14.40 -0.08
C GLU A 66 4.97 -15.18 -0.59
N ASN A 67 3.98 -15.40 0.28
CA ASN A 67 2.76 -16.13 -0.08
C ASN A 67 1.81 -15.25 -0.91
N VAL A 68 1.26 -15.81 -1.99
CA VAL A 68 0.32 -15.12 -2.89
C VAL A 68 -0.96 -14.71 -2.16
N GLN A 69 -1.49 -15.56 -1.26
CA GLN A 69 -2.71 -15.25 -0.49
C GLN A 69 -2.52 -14.05 0.43
N SER A 70 -1.33 -13.90 1.02
CA SER A 70 -1.00 -12.73 1.84
C SER A 70 -1.05 -11.44 1.05
N ARG A 71 -0.44 -11.44 -0.14
CA ARG A 71 -0.46 -10.27 -1.03
C ARG A 71 -1.87 -9.97 -1.52
N HIS A 72 -2.68 -11.00 -1.79
CA HIS A 72 -4.09 -10.83 -2.15
C HIS A 72 -4.89 -10.14 -1.03
N PHE A 73 -4.74 -10.56 0.23
CA PHE A 73 -5.37 -9.87 1.36
C PHE A 73 -4.88 -8.43 1.52
N LEU A 74 -3.59 -8.16 1.27
CA LEU A 74 -3.06 -6.79 1.31
C LEU A 74 -3.67 -5.91 0.22
N GLN A 75 -3.90 -6.45 -0.98
CA GLN A 75 -4.63 -5.75 -2.04
C GLN A 75 -6.06 -5.41 -1.61
N GLU A 76 -6.76 -6.35 -0.98
CA GLU A 76 -8.11 -6.09 -0.45
C GLU A 76 -8.10 -5.00 0.63
N VAL A 77 -7.11 -5.00 1.51
CA VAL A 77 -6.93 -3.93 2.50
C VAL A 77 -6.69 -2.58 1.82
N ASP A 78 -5.89 -2.53 0.76
CA ASP A 78 -5.69 -1.30 -0.01
C ASP A 78 -6.98 -0.83 -0.70
N LEU A 79 -7.81 -1.74 -1.23
CA LEU A 79 -9.13 -1.40 -1.78
C LEU A 79 -10.05 -0.79 -0.72
N VAL A 80 -10.16 -1.42 0.45
CA VAL A 80 -10.97 -0.88 1.56
C VAL A 80 -10.49 0.51 1.97
N ARG A 81 -9.18 0.73 2.07
CA ARG A 81 -8.58 2.03 2.39
C ARG A 81 -8.87 3.08 1.30
N THR A 82 -8.83 2.68 0.04
CA THR A 82 -9.17 3.55 -1.09
C THR A 82 -10.63 3.98 -1.02
N GLU A 83 -11.54 3.04 -0.76
CA GLU A 83 -12.97 3.33 -0.62
C GLU A 83 -13.26 4.27 0.56
N GLU A 84 -12.62 4.05 1.72
CA GLU A 84 -12.73 4.92 2.89
C GLU A 84 -12.21 6.34 2.59
N LEU A 85 -11.07 6.45 1.92
CA LEU A 85 -10.49 7.71 1.49
C LEU A 85 -11.43 8.44 0.52
N TYR A 86 -11.95 7.77 -0.47
CA TYR A 86 -12.83 8.34 -1.48
C TYR A 86 -14.18 8.77 -0.91
N ARG A 87 -14.72 8.04 0.07
CA ARG A 87 -15.95 8.43 0.76
C ARG A 87 -15.83 9.77 1.47
N THR A 88 -14.66 10.06 2.04
CA THR A 88 -14.40 11.30 2.79
C THR A 88 -13.81 12.42 1.94
N HIS A 89 -13.23 12.11 0.77
CA HIS A 89 -12.51 13.06 -0.08
C HIS A 89 -12.98 12.95 -1.54
N GLN A 90 -14.24 13.36 -1.80
CA GLN A 90 -14.86 13.24 -3.14
C GLN A 90 -14.08 13.95 -4.26
N LYS A 91 -13.52 15.15 -3.97
CA LYS A 91 -12.68 15.88 -4.94
C LYS A 91 -11.44 15.08 -5.32
N LEU A 92 -10.77 14.46 -4.35
CA LEU A 92 -9.62 13.58 -4.58
C LEU A 92 -10.02 12.39 -5.47
N LYS A 93 -11.15 11.75 -5.15
CA LYS A 93 -11.70 10.65 -5.96
C LYS A 93 -11.85 11.07 -7.42
N THR A 94 -12.57 12.17 -7.68
CA THR A 94 -12.80 12.66 -9.05
C THR A 94 -11.48 12.87 -9.81
N ILE A 95 -10.49 13.49 -9.16
CA ILE A 95 -9.19 13.76 -9.79
C ILE A 95 -8.45 12.45 -10.10
N LEU A 96 -8.40 11.52 -9.15
CA LEU A 96 -7.68 10.26 -9.34
C LEU A 96 -8.38 9.36 -10.36
N ASP A 97 -9.72 9.31 -10.38
CA ASP A 97 -10.50 8.57 -11.37
C ASP A 97 -10.29 9.08 -12.81
N GLU A 98 -9.90 10.34 -12.97
CA GLU A 98 -9.62 10.93 -14.28
C GLU A 98 -8.14 10.79 -14.68
N VAL A 99 -7.20 11.12 -13.78
CA VAL A 99 -5.77 11.20 -14.12
C VAL A 99 -5.13 9.82 -14.24
N ILE A 100 -5.46 8.89 -13.35
CA ILE A 100 -4.82 7.57 -13.34
C ILE A 100 -5.09 6.78 -14.63
N PRO A 101 -6.32 6.63 -15.13
CA PRO A 101 -6.58 5.94 -16.39
C PRO A 101 -5.87 6.59 -17.59
N LYS A 102 -5.80 7.93 -17.65
CA LYS A 102 -5.10 8.65 -18.72
C LYS A 102 -3.61 8.33 -18.73
N ILE A 103 -2.96 8.31 -17.55
CA ILE A 103 -1.56 7.95 -17.45
C ILE A 103 -1.35 6.48 -17.82
N ILE A 104 -2.15 5.57 -17.24
CA ILE A 104 -2.05 4.13 -17.53
C ILE A 104 -2.12 3.89 -19.05
N ASN A 105 -3.10 4.45 -19.73
CA ASN A 105 -3.28 4.26 -21.19
C ASN A 105 -2.06 4.72 -22.00
N GLN A 106 -1.31 5.72 -21.52
CA GLN A 106 -0.15 6.24 -22.24
C GLN A 106 1.15 5.46 -22.01
N ILE A 107 1.26 4.77 -20.85
CA ILE A 107 2.54 4.16 -20.42
C ILE A 107 2.38 2.74 -19.88
N ILE A 108 1.27 2.06 -20.12
CA ILE A 108 0.95 0.75 -19.54
C ILE A 108 2.08 -0.28 -19.70
N ALA A 109 2.77 -0.28 -20.85
CA ALA A 109 3.87 -1.21 -21.13
C ALA A 109 5.11 -0.97 -20.24
N SER A 110 5.23 0.21 -19.63
CA SER A 110 6.36 0.61 -18.81
C SER A 110 5.99 0.82 -17.34
N LEU A 111 4.71 0.69 -16.98
CA LEU A 111 4.21 1.00 -15.65
C LEU A 111 4.03 -0.27 -14.82
N HIS A 112 4.64 -0.31 -13.65
CA HIS A 112 4.49 -1.41 -12.69
C HIS A 112 3.43 -1.11 -11.64
N THR A 113 3.46 0.09 -11.03
CA THR A 113 2.51 0.45 -9.98
C THR A 113 2.38 1.96 -9.83
N ILE A 114 1.23 2.39 -9.31
CA ILE A 114 0.97 3.76 -8.85
C ILE A 114 0.55 3.69 -7.39
N VAL A 115 1.23 4.42 -6.51
CA VAL A 115 0.95 4.44 -5.07
C VAL A 115 0.67 5.87 -4.63
N LEU A 116 -0.47 6.10 -4.02
CA LEU A 116 -0.75 7.33 -3.28
C LEU A 116 0.03 7.30 -1.98
N PHE A 117 0.82 8.35 -1.69
CA PHE A 117 1.56 8.48 -0.45
C PHE A 117 1.37 9.89 0.18
N GLY A 118 2.21 10.30 1.10
CA GLY A 118 2.12 11.63 1.70
C GLY A 118 0.90 11.82 2.60
N SER A 119 0.45 13.05 2.71
CA SER A 119 -0.59 13.46 3.67
C SER A 119 -1.95 12.80 3.41
N HIS A 120 -2.34 12.61 2.16
CA HIS A 120 -3.59 11.94 1.81
C HIS A 120 -3.61 10.48 2.25
N ALA A 121 -2.52 9.76 2.04
CA ALA A 121 -2.41 8.35 2.45
C ALA A 121 -2.32 8.19 3.99
N LYS A 122 -1.77 9.19 4.68
CA LYS A 122 -1.70 9.25 6.16
C LYS A 122 -3.00 9.70 6.82
N GLY A 123 -3.94 10.27 6.05
CA GLY A 123 -5.16 10.87 6.62
C GLY A 123 -4.93 12.21 7.33
N THR A 124 -3.83 12.92 7.01
CA THR A 124 -3.47 14.23 7.58
C THR A 124 -3.59 15.37 6.57
N ALA A 125 -4.14 15.09 5.37
CA ALA A 125 -4.29 16.06 4.31
C ALA A 125 -5.22 17.21 4.70
N THR A 126 -4.85 18.41 4.27
CA THR A 126 -5.67 19.63 4.35
C THR A 126 -6.20 19.99 2.96
N LYS A 127 -7.01 21.05 2.87
CA LYS A 127 -7.56 21.54 1.59
C LYS A 127 -6.46 22.02 0.62
N SER A 128 -5.30 22.38 1.12
CA SER A 128 -4.15 22.85 0.34
C SER A 128 -3.06 21.80 0.12
N SER A 129 -3.28 20.56 0.58
CA SER A 129 -2.31 19.49 0.41
C SER A 129 -2.21 19.06 -1.04
N ASP A 130 -0.98 18.84 -1.51
CA ASP A 130 -0.68 18.23 -2.80
C ASP A 130 -1.13 16.75 -2.80
N ILE A 131 -1.39 16.22 -3.98
CA ILE A 131 -1.63 14.79 -4.19
C ILE A 131 -0.29 14.14 -4.56
N ASP A 132 0.30 13.41 -3.63
CA ASP A 132 1.59 12.77 -3.83
C ASP A 132 1.42 11.38 -4.44
N LEU A 133 1.93 11.16 -5.67
CA LEU A 133 1.85 9.89 -6.39
C LEU A 133 3.25 9.35 -6.69
N LEU A 134 3.53 8.14 -6.24
CA LEU A 134 4.73 7.40 -6.59
C LEU A 134 4.42 6.50 -7.80
N PHE A 135 5.20 6.66 -8.86
CA PHE A 135 5.16 5.83 -10.06
C PHE A 135 6.41 4.95 -10.08
N ILE A 136 6.21 3.63 -10.06
CA ILE A 136 7.30 2.67 -10.29
C ILE A 136 7.20 2.20 -11.73
N VAL A 137 8.22 2.53 -12.52
CA VAL A 137 8.29 2.25 -13.95
C VAL A 137 9.43 1.27 -14.27
N SER A 138 9.45 0.72 -15.48
CA SER A 138 10.49 -0.23 -15.91
C SER A 138 11.86 0.44 -16.05
N ASN A 139 11.92 1.71 -16.44
CA ASN A 139 13.16 2.45 -16.67
C ASN A 139 12.97 3.94 -16.39
N ILE A 140 13.58 4.42 -15.30
CA ILE A 140 13.52 5.84 -14.92
C ILE A 140 14.22 6.76 -15.92
N LYS A 141 15.15 6.24 -16.75
CA LYS A 141 15.88 7.00 -17.77
C LYS A 141 15.06 7.21 -19.04
N ASP A 142 13.89 6.54 -19.19
CA ASP A 142 13.01 6.78 -20.33
C ASP A 142 12.33 8.15 -20.20
N ARG A 143 12.90 9.13 -20.89
CA ARG A 143 12.43 10.51 -20.90
C ARG A 143 10.97 10.63 -21.37
N ARG A 144 10.54 9.80 -22.35
CA ARG A 144 9.17 9.84 -22.88
C ARG A 144 8.14 9.43 -21.83
N VAL A 145 8.45 8.42 -21.02
CA VAL A 145 7.59 7.97 -19.92
C VAL A 145 7.47 9.08 -18.88
N ARG A 146 8.60 9.67 -18.48
CA ARG A 146 8.61 10.78 -17.50
C ARG A 146 7.80 11.99 -17.99
N GLU A 147 8.06 12.48 -19.20
CA GLU A 147 7.35 13.63 -19.77
C GLU A 147 5.84 13.41 -19.84
N LYS A 148 5.38 12.18 -20.15
CA LYS A 148 3.95 11.86 -20.17
C LYS A 148 3.34 11.95 -18.77
N ILE A 149 3.97 11.37 -17.74
CA ILE A 149 3.48 11.43 -16.36
C ILE A 149 3.45 12.88 -15.88
N GLU A 150 4.56 13.61 -16.02
CA GLU A 150 4.69 14.99 -15.56
C GLU A 150 3.68 15.93 -16.24
N ARG A 151 3.47 15.77 -17.55
CA ARG A 151 2.50 16.55 -18.30
C ARG A 151 1.07 16.30 -17.86
N GLU A 152 0.67 15.04 -17.69
CA GLU A 152 -0.68 14.71 -17.19
C GLU A 152 -0.90 15.26 -15.78
N CYS A 153 0.05 15.08 -14.87
CA CYS A 153 -0.05 15.62 -13.52
C CYS A 153 -0.12 17.15 -13.50
N ALA A 154 0.70 17.83 -14.30
CA ALA A 154 0.72 19.30 -14.39
C ALA A 154 -0.59 19.87 -14.97
N SER A 155 -1.24 19.18 -15.92
CA SER A 155 -2.48 19.63 -16.51
C SER A 155 -3.60 19.81 -15.48
N TYR A 156 -3.63 18.95 -14.46
CA TYR A 156 -4.65 18.99 -13.40
C TYR A 156 -4.49 20.19 -12.44
N GLN A 157 -3.27 20.64 -12.20
CA GLN A 157 -3.04 21.85 -11.42
C GLN A 157 -3.69 23.06 -12.09
N HIS A 158 -3.57 23.16 -13.41
CA HIS A 158 -4.13 24.27 -14.16
C HIS A 158 -5.68 24.28 -14.15
N PHE A 159 -6.30 23.12 -14.33
CA PHE A 159 -7.77 23.02 -14.46
C PHE A 159 -8.51 22.93 -13.12
N HIS A 160 -7.94 22.31 -12.11
CA HIS A 160 -8.62 21.97 -10.86
C HIS A 160 -8.07 22.72 -9.63
N ASN A 161 -7.03 23.55 -9.80
CA ASN A 161 -6.30 24.22 -8.71
C ASN A 161 -5.86 23.23 -7.62
N VAL A 162 -5.41 22.04 -8.04
CA VAL A 162 -4.87 20.99 -7.18
C VAL A 162 -3.57 20.50 -7.79
N LYS A 163 -2.51 20.55 -7.00
CA LYS A 163 -1.21 20.08 -7.44
C LYS A 163 -1.10 18.57 -7.25
N ILE A 164 -0.74 17.87 -8.31
CA ILE A 164 -0.33 16.47 -8.26
C ILE A 164 1.19 16.44 -8.35
N SER A 165 1.83 15.90 -7.33
CA SER A 165 3.29 15.79 -7.20
C SER A 165 3.74 14.37 -7.57
N PRO A 166 4.16 14.10 -8.83
CA PRO A 166 4.63 12.79 -9.22
C PRO A 166 6.08 12.59 -8.76
N LEU A 167 6.35 11.49 -8.06
CA LEU A 167 7.67 10.95 -7.87
C LEU A 167 7.81 9.70 -8.75
N ILE A 168 8.79 9.69 -9.63
CA ILE A 168 9.00 8.61 -10.59
C ILE A 168 10.29 7.88 -10.23
N THR A 169 10.21 6.56 -10.12
CA THR A 169 11.36 5.69 -9.81
C THR A 169 11.28 4.40 -10.62
N ASP A 170 12.35 3.63 -10.66
CA ASP A 170 12.32 2.26 -11.16
C ASP A 170 12.40 1.24 -10.01
N ILE A 171 12.31 -0.04 -10.36
CA ILE A 171 12.31 -1.15 -9.39
C ILE A 171 13.60 -1.15 -8.56
N GLU A 172 14.75 -0.92 -9.18
CA GLU A 172 16.04 -1.01 -8.49
C GLU A 172 16.25 0.16 -7.52
N GLU A 173 15.86 1.37 -7.92
CA GLU A 173 15.92 2.53 -7.04
C GLU A 173 14.91 2.42 -5.90
N PHE A 174 13.69 1.94 -6.16
CA PHE A 174 12.70 1.68 -5.12
C PHE A 174 13.21 0.66 -4.10
N LYS A 175 13.84 -0.43 -4.53
CA LYS A 175 14.49 -1.40 -3.63
C LYS A 175 15.59 -0.76 -2.78
N LYS A 176 16.40 0.13 -3.36
CA LYS A 176 17.43 0.88 -2.61
C LYS A 176 16.80 1.78 -1.55
N MET A 177 15.70 2.47 -1.89
CA MET A 177 14.94 3.29 -0.93
C MET A 177 14.46 2.45 0.25
N LEU A 178 13.91 1.26 0.00
CA LEU A 178 13.44 0.37 1.06
C LEU A 178 14.58 -0.11 1.98
N LYS A 179 15.78 -0.36 1.45
CA LYS A 179 16.97 -0.81 2.20
C LYS A 179 17.68 0.31 2.96
N SER A 180 17.48 1.56 2.58
CA SER A 180 18.10 2.73 3.25
C SER A 180 17.81 2.72 4.75
N LYS A 181 18.73 3.24 5.56
CA LYS A 181 18.48 3.44 7.00
C LYS A 181 17.58 4.65 7.28
N GLU A 182 17.63 5.65 6.39
CA GLU A 182 16.87 6.89 6.53
C GLU A 182 15.43 6.72 6.06
N MET A 183 14.51 7.53 6.63
CA MET A 183 13.15 7.64 6.15
C MET A 183 13.15 8.28 4.76
N ASN A 184 12.42 7.69 3.84
CA ASN A 184 12.31 8.15 2.47
C ASN A 184 10.95 7.73 1.88
N VAL A 185 10.66 8.15 0.64
CA VAL A 185 9.38 7.88 -0.02
C VAL A 185 9.10 6.38 -0.16
N GLY A 186 10.10 5.54 -0.41
CA GLY A 186 9.92 4.09 -0.49
C GLY A 186 9.40 3.50 0.83
N LYS A 187 10.02 3.86 1.95
CA LYS A 187 9.59 3.44 3.29
C LYS A 187 8.24 4.03 3.68
N GLU A 188 8.02 5.32 3.38
CA GLU A 188 6.74 5.96 3.62
C GLU A 188 5.62 5.28 2.84
N SER A 189 5.86 4.94 1.57
CA SER A 189 4.90 4.20 0.74
C SER A 189 4.66 2.78 1.28
N LYS A 190 5.70 2.09 1.78
CA LYS A 190 5.55 0.80 2.46
C LYS A 190 4.63 0.92 3.68
N GLU A 191 4.81 1.95 4.50
CA GLU A 191 4.11 2.12 5.77
C GLU A 191 2.69 2.68 5.61
N TYR A 192 2.52 3.72 4.82
CA TYR A 192 1.25 4.46 4.70
C TYR A 192 0.62 4.40 3.31
N GLY A 193 1.37 4.12 2.27
CA GLY A 193 0.92 4.20 0.88
C GLY A 193 -0.34 3.39 0.60
N ILE A 194 -1.09 3.77 -0.42
CA ILE A 194 -2.25 3.05 -0.94
C ILE A 194 -1.96 2.76 -2.40
N ALA A 195 -1.82 1.49 -2.76
CA ALA A 195 -1.57 1.10 -4.13
C ALA A 195 -2.86 1.25 -4.96
N LEU A 196 -2.89 2.26 -5.83
CA LEU A 196 -4.04 2.58 -6.69
C LEU A 196 -4.02 1.79 -8.00
N TYR A 197 -2.85 1.35 -8.45
CA TYR A 197 -2.64 0.49 -9.61
C TYR A 197 -1.47 -0.45 -9.37
N GLY A 198 -1.57 -1.70 -9.87
CA GLY A 198 -0.50 -2.68 -9.74
C GLY A 198 -0.20 -3.09 -8.28
N SER A 199 -1.22 -3.19 -7.42
CA SER A 199 -1.08 -3.49 -5.99
C SER A 199 -0.37 -4.83 -5.73
N GLU A 200 -0.62 -5.88 -6.53
CA GLU A 200 0.11 -7.15 -6.41
C GLU A 200 1.62 -6.95 -6.62
N GLN A 201 1.97 -6.19 -7.67
CA GLN A 201 3.35 -5.87 -7.99
C GLN A 201 4.02 -5.08 -6.86
N PHE A 202 3.31 -4.10 -6.31
CA PHE A 202 3.80 -3.31 -5.17
C PHE A 202 4.13 -4.19 -3.97
N TRP A 203 3.20 -5.06 -3.55
CA TRP A 203 3.40 -5.94 -2.41
C TRP A 203 4.47 -7.00 -2.66
N ARG A 204 4.63 -7.46 -3.90
CA ARG A 204 5.71 -8.35 -4.29
C ARG A 204 7.09 -7.68 -4.20
N LEU A 205 7.20 -6.40 -4.59
CA LEU A 205 8.44 -5.63 -4.45
C LEU A 205 8.83 -5.42 -2.98
N ILE A 206 7.83 -5.24 -2.11
CA ILE A 206 8.07 -5.13 -0.66
C ILE A 206 8.50 -6.47 -0.06
N ALA A 207 7.90 -7.59 -0.49
CA ALA A 207 8.24 -8.93 -0.02
C ALA A 207 9.71 -9.33 -0.25
N TRP A 208 10.32 -8.87 -1.34
CA TRP A 208 11.72 -9.17 -1.65
C TRP A 208 12.74 -8.55 -0.69
N GLN A 209 12.29 -7.87 0.35
CA GLN A 209 13.14 -7.15 1.32
C GLN A 209 13.16 -7.80 2.71
N GLU A 210 12.25 -8.73 2.96
CA GLU A 210 12.14 -9.48 4.22
C GLU A 210 12.83 -10.84 4.12
#